data_5706912ec4322f3efe765c57b3ac4c22
#
_entry.id   5706912ec4322f3efe765c57b3ac4c22
#
_cell.length_a   1.000
_cell.length_b   1.000
_cell.length_c   1.000
_cell.angle_alpha   90.00
_cell.angle_beta   90.00
_cell.angle_gamma   90.00
#
_symmetry.space_group_name_H-M   'P 1'
#
loop_
_entity.id
_entity.type
_entity.pdbx_description
1 polymer ?
#
loop_
_entity_poly.entity_id
_entity_poly.type
_entity_poly.pdbx_seq_one_letter_code
_entity_poly.pdbx_strand_id
1 'polypeptide(L)'
;MKRSLLAALLMVKRIAETSQITAVDESTETEGSHHSLVGREVPEGVLIFRVFGAFFFGVVDKLDDELRRAKQEPDVLILRVRKVLAIDATGLRALEDLHAKLRAKGKHLILSGPHTQPLAVMENAGFIDRIGRDNVC
;
A
#
# COMPACT_ATOMS: atom_id res chain seq x y z
N MET A 1 -28.46 -13.71 -17.85
CA MET A 1 -27.94 -13.65 -16.47
C MET A 1 -26.52 -14.21 -16.32
N LYS A 2 -26.19 -15.38 -16.85
CA LYS A 2 -24.85 -15.98 -16.77
C LYS A 2 -23.75 -15.12 -17.41
N ARG A 3 -24.07 -14.43 -18.50
CA ARG A 3 -23.10 -13.54 -19.20
C ARG A 3 -22.73 -12.30 -18.37
N SER A 4 -23.69 -11.71 -17.66
CA SER A 4 -23.44 -10.53 -16.81
C SER A 4 -22.59 -10.88 -15.57
N LEU A 5 -22.83 -12.05 -14.98
CA LEU A 5 -22.03 -12.52 -13.84
C LEU A 5 -20.58 -12.82 -14.26
N LEU A 6 -20.40 -13.47 -15.40
CA LEU A 6 -19.08 -13.75 -15.96
C LEU A 6 -18.32 -12.47 -16.29
N ALA A 7 -19.00 -11.48 -16.91
CA ALA A 7 -18.39 -10.18 -17.20
C ALA A 7 -17.98 -9.45 -15.93
N ALA A 8 -18.79 -9.48 -14.87
CA ALA A 8 -18.46 -8.90 -13.57
C ALA A 8 -17.24 -9.59 -12.93
N LEU A 9 -17.18 -10.92 -12.97
CA LEU A 9 -16.03 -11.69 -12.46
C LEU A 9 -14.74 -11.40 -13.23
N LEU A 10 -14.83 -11.29 -14.56
CA LEU A 10 -13.69 -10.93 -15.39
C LEU A 10 -13.20 -9.50 -15.12
N MET A 11 -14.13 -8.57 -14.88
CA MET A 11 -13.79 -7.19 -14.50
C MET A 11 -13.06 -7.14 -13.14
N VAL A 12 -13.55 -7.85 -12.15
CA VAL A 12 -12.91 -7.95 -10.82
C VAL A 12 -11.51 -8.53 -10.95
N LYS A 13 -11.37 -9.61 -11.70
CA LYS A 13 -10.05 -10.22 -11.97
C LYS A 13 -9.09 -9.22 -12.64
N ARG A 14 -9.56 -8.48 -13.63
CA ARG A 14 -8.78 -7.49 -14.36
C ARG A 14 -8.34 -6.34 -13.44
N ILE A 15 -9.22 -5.85 -12.57
CA ILE A 15 -8.87 -4.83 -11.57
C ILE A 15 -7.78 -5.35 -10.62
N ALA A 16 -7.92 -6.57 -10.12
CA ALA A 16 -6.93 -7.19 -9.25
C ALA A 16 -5.57 -7.38 -9.95
N GLU A 17 -5.56 -7.74 -11.23
CA GLU A 17 -4.35 -7.90 -12.04
C GLU A 17 -3.65 -6.57 -12.36
N THR A 18 -4.40 -5.47 -12.47
CA THR A 18 -3.85 -4.13 -12.71
C THR A 18 -3.31 -3.46 -11.46
N SER A 19 -3.70 -3.93 -10.28
CA SER A 19 -3.13 -3.46 -9.02
C SER A 19 -1.75 -4.06 -8.82
N GLN A 20 -0.78 -3.21 -8.54
CA GLN A 20 0.62 -3.63 -8.41
C GLN A 20 1.22 -3.10 -7.12
N ILE A 21 2.14 -3.88 -6.59
CA ILE A 21 3.03 -3.48 -5.52
C ILE A 21 4.46 -3.80 -5.95
N THR A 22 5.36 -2.86 -5.74
CA THR A 22 6.77 -3.00 -6.10
C THR A 22 7.63 -2.50 -4.95
N ALA A 23 8.63 -3.29 -4.57
CA ALA A 23 9.67 -2.81 -3.67
C ALA A 23 10.43 -1.67 -4.37
N VAL A 24 10.62 -0.57 -3.66
CA VAL A 24 11.27 0.61 -4.22
C VAL A 24 12.77 0.53 -3.94
N ASP A 25 13.54 0.54 -5.00
CA ASP A 25 14.99 0.75 -4.97
C ASP A 25 15.36 1.91 -5.90
N GLU A 26 16.64 2.30 -5.91
CA GLU A 26 17.11 3.39 -6.74
C GLU A 26 16.83 3.17 -8.24
N SER A 27 16.73 1.92 -8.69
CA SER A 27 16.55 1.57 -10.10
C SER A 27 15.11 1.70 -10.59
N THR A 28 14.13 1.74 -9.68
CA THR A 28 12.71 1.76 -10.02
C THR A 28 12.10 3.15 -10.12
N GLU A 29 12.85 4.18 -9.76
CA GLU A 29 12.38 5.57 -9.76
C GLU A 29 12.84 6.31 -11.03
N THR A 30 11.95 7.15 -11.56
CA THR A 30 12.27 8.03 -12.69
C THR A 30 12.95 9.30 -12.18
N GLU A 31 14.10 9.64 -12.75
CA GLU A 31 14.78 10.90 -12.47
C GLU A 31 13.88 12.10 -12.75
N GLY A 32 13.97 13.10 -11.90
CA GLY A 32 13.30 14.39 -12.10
C GLY A 32 11.97 14.56 -11.37
N SER A 33 11.48 13.54 -10.67
CA SER A 33 10.32 13.70 -9.78
C SER A 33 10.75 14.30 -8.44
N HIS A 34 10.01 15.31 -7.95
CA HIS A 34 10.22 15.88 -6.62
C HIS A 34 10.08 14.86 -5.49
N HIS A 35 9.46 13.73 -5.78
CA HIS A 35 9.21 12.64 -4.84
C HIS A 35 10.05 11.39 -5.14
N SER A 36 11.05 11.52 -6.02
CA SER A 36 11.96 10.44 -6.33
C SER A 36 12.87 10.12 -5.15
N LEU A 37 13.20 8.84 -5.00
CA LEU A 37 14.19 8.35 -4.05
C LEU A 37 15.60 8.26 -4.66
N VAL A 38 15.75 8.62 -5.93
CA VAL A 38 17.06 8.61 -6.61
C VAL A 38 18.05 9.45 -5.82
N GLY A 39 19.21 8.88 -5.50
CA GLY A 39 20.26 9.53 -4.73
C GLY A 39 20.00 9.64 -3.23
N ARG A 40 18.93 9.00 -2.72
CA ARG A 40 18.64 8.93 -1.29
C ARG A 40 18.89 7.51 -0.77
N GLU A 41 19.65 7.42 0.29
CA GLU A 41 19.86 6.15 0.97
C GLU A 41 18.64 5.77 1.80
N VAL A 42 18.21 4.49 1.69
CA VAL A 42 17.17 3.91 2.55
C VAL A 42 17.87 3.35 3.79
N PRO A 43 17.49 3.79 5.01
CA PRO A 43 18.08 3.27 6.22
C PRO A 43 17.90 1.75 6.36
N GLU A 44 18.85 1.09 7.03
CA GLU A 44 18.71 -0.32 7.37
C GLU A 44 17.46 -0.55 8.23
N GLY A 45 16.75 -1.64 7.97
CA GLY A 45 15.49 -1.97 8.67
C GLY A 45 14.25 -1.26 8.13
N VAL A 46 14.38 -0.44 7.08
CA VAL A 46 13.27 0.23 6.41
C VAL A 46 13.01 -0.42 5.07
N LEU A 47 11.77 -0.84 4.83
CA LEU A 47 11.29 -1.26 3.51
C LEU A 47 10.30 -0.25 2.98
N ILE A 48 10.44 0.09 1.71
CA ILE A 48 9.55 1.00 1.00
C ILE A 48 8.89 0.25 -0.15
N PHE A 49 7.57 0.21 -0.14
CA PHE A 49 6.79 -0.32 -1.25
C PHE A 49 5.99 0.79 -1.92
N ARG A 50 6.00 0.78 -3.25
CA ARG A 50 5.14 1.60 -4.06
C ARG A 50 3.91 0.79 -4.46
N VAL A 51 2.74 1.31 -4.14
CA VAL A 51 1.46 0.69 -4.48
C VAL A 51 0.87 1.39 -5.70
N PHE A 52 0.53 0.61 -6.71
CA PHE A 52 -0.11 1.08 -7.93
C PHE A 52 -1.50 0.48 -8.09
N GLY A 53 -2.36 1.19 -8.76
CA GLY A 53 -3.67 0.71 -9.13
C GLY A 53 -4.76 1.74 -8.86
N ALA A 54 -5.87 1.64 -9.61
CA ALA A 54 -7.00 2.53 -9.42
C ALA A 54 -7.64 2.32 -8.04
N PHE A 55 -7.65 1.08 -7.57
CA PHE A 55 -8.22 0.68 -6.28
C PHE A 55 -7.20 -0.15 -5.49
N PHE A 56 -7.31 -0.11 -4.18
CA PHE A 56 -6.47 -0.90 -3.26
C PHE A 56 -6.91 -2.37 -3.19
N PHE A 57 -7.55 -2.85 -4.23
CA PHE A 57 -8.11 -4.19 -4.34
C PHE A 57 -7.03 -5.21 -4.74
N GLY A 58 -6.92 -6.30 -4.00
CA GLY A 58 -5.96 -7.38 -4.28
C GLY A 58 -4.49 -7.07 -3.95
N VAL A 59 -4.19 -5.86 -3.49
CA VAL A 59 -2.81 -5.43 -3.18
C VAL A 59 -2.26 -6.17 -1.96
N VAL A 60 -3.10 -6.50 -0.99
CA VAL A 60 -2.65 -7.04 0.30
C VAL A 60 -2.01 -8.40 0.16
N ASP A 61 -2.60 -9.28 -0.65
CA ASP A 61 -2.03 -10.60 -0.89
C ASP A 61 -0.63 -10.49 -1.54
N LYS A 62 -0.49 -9.55 -2.47
CA LYS A 62 0.80 -9.25 -3.10
C LYS A 62 1.80 -8.67 -2.10
N LEU A 63 1.34 -7.83 -1.19
CA LEU A 63 2.17 -7.26 -0.14
C LEU A 63 2.66 -8.34 0.84
N ASP A 64 1.79 -9.24 1.25
CA ASP A 64 2.16 -10.36 2.12
C ASP A 64 3.23 -11.23 1.45
N ASP A 65 3.10 -11.51 0.15
CA ASP A 65 4.07 -12.27 -0.62
C ASP A 65 5.43 -11.55 -0.69
N GLU A 66 5.44 -10.25 -0.95
CA GLU A 66 6.66 -9.44 -0.99
C GLU A 66 7.34 -9.38 0.39
N LEU A 67 6.58 -9.25 1.46
CA LEU A 67 7.13 -9.26 2.82
C LEU A 67 7.75 -10.61 3.17
N ARG A 68 7.17 -11.72 2.70
CA ARG A 68 7.75 -13.07 2.90
C ARG A 68 9.04 -13.26 2.12
N ARG A 69 9.19 -12.63 0.97
CA ARG A 69 10.41 -12.69 0.14
C ARG A 69 11.52 -11.80 0.68
N ALA A 70 11.22 -10.82 1.52
CA ALA A 70 12.21 -9.96 2.12
C ALA A 70 13.16 -10.77 3.00
N LYS A 71 14.47 -10.58 2.81
CA LYS A 71 15.51 -11.33 3.54
C LYS A 71 15.51 -11.05 5.04
N GLN A 72 15.00 -9.90 5.44
CA GLN A 72 14.88 -9.49 6.83
C GLN A 72 13.51 -8.83 7.04
N GLU A 73 12.86 -9.10 8.18
CA GLU A 73 11.66 -8.36 8.56
C GLU A 73 12.01 -6.88 8.78
N PRO A 74 11.30 -5.95 8.13
CA PRO A 74 11.56 -4.52 8.34
C PRO A 74 11.11 -4.09 9.73
N ASP A 75 11.82 -3.13 10.30
CA ASP A 75 11.38 -2.43 11.50
C ASP A 75 10.33 -1.36 11.18
N VAL A 76 10.45 -0.77 10.00
CA VAL A 76 9.54 0.23 9.46
C VAL A 76 9.16 -0.14 8.03
N LEU A 77 7.86 -0.22 7.78
CA LEU A 77 7.30 -0.41 6.46
C LEU A 77 6.68 0.91 5.99
N ILE A 78 7.15 1.43 4.87
CA ILE A 78 6.61 2.62 4.24
C ILE A 78 5.83 2.19 2.99
N LEU A 79 4.54 2.50 2.96
CA LEU A 79 3.70 2.32 1.79
C LEU A 79 3.52 3.67 1.09
N ARG A 80 4.05 3.79 -0.11
CA ARG A 80 3.82 4.95 -0.98
C ARG A 80 2.55 4.72 -1.77
N VAL A 81 1.52 5.48 -1.43
CA VAL A 81 0.16 5.30 -1.97
C VAL A 81 -0.26 6.43 -2.91
N ARG A 82 0.70 7.18 -3.45
CA ARG A 82 0.45 8.30 -4.37
C ARG A 82 -0.29 7.90 -5.64
N LYS A 83 -0.15 6.66 -6.07
CA LYS A 83 -0.79 6.12 -7.27
C LYS A 83 -2.07 5.35 -6.98
N VAL A 84 -2.54 5.35 -5.74
CA VAL A 84 -3.81 4.74 -5.35
C VAL A 84 -4.88 5.84 -5.32
N LEU A 85 -5.84 5.75 -6.24
CA LEU A 85 -6.88 6.78 -6.39
C LEU A 85 -8.04 6.60 -5.42
N ALA A 86 -8.36 5.37 -5.06
CA ALA A 86 -9.47 5.05 -4.18
C ALA A 86 -9.16 3.81 -3.34
N ILE A 87 -9.80 3.72 -2.20
CA ILE A 87 -9.78 2.55 -1.33
C ILE A 87 -11.21 2.16 -0.99
N ASP A 88 -11.51 0.87 -1.03
CA ASP A 88 -12.78 0.30 -0.61
C ASP A 88 -12.71 -0.27 0.81
N ALA A 89 -13.83 -0.78 1.31
CA ALA A 89 -13.89 -1.37 2.66
C ALA A 89 -12.95 -2.57 2.82
N THR A 90 -12.77 -3.37 1.79
CA THR A 90 -11.86 -4.52 1.79
C THR A 90 -10.40 -4.08 1.87
N GLY A 91 -10.03 -3.08 1.08
CA GLY A 91 -8.69 -2.50 1.12
C GLY A 91 -8.37 -1.83 2.45
N LEU A 92 -9.33 -1.11 3.02
CA LEU A 92 -9.19 -0.52 4.35
C LEU A 92 -8.98 -1.58 5.42
N ARG A 93 -9.81 -2.63 5.42
CA ARG A 93 -9.68 -3.74 6.36
C ARG A 93 -8.31 -4.39 6.29
N ALA A 94 -7.81 -4.54 5.10
CA ALA A 94 -6.50 -5.11 4.86
C ALA A 94 -5.36 -4.24 5.40
N LEU A 95 -5.46 -2.91 5.27
CA LEU A 95 -4.51 -1.99 5.90
C LEU A 95 -4.58 -2.04 7.42
N GLU A 96 -5.78 -2.12 7.97
CA GLU A 96 -5.98 -2.27 9.42
C GLU A 96 -5.33 -3.54 9.95
N ASP A 97 -5.54 -4.66 9.27
CA ASP A 97 -4.95 -5.95 9.63
C ASP A 97 -3.41 -5.93 9.54
N LEU A 98 -2.87 -5.33 8.48
CA LEU A 98 -1.42 -5.15 8.32
C LEU A 98 -0.84 -4.31 9.45
N HIS A 99 -1.47 -3.19 9.78
CA HIS A 99 -1.04 -2.33 10.88
C HIS A 99 -1.06 -3.08 12.22
N ALA A 100 -2.12 -3.84 12.50
CA ALA A 100 -2.24 -4.64 13.71
C ALA A 100 -1.12 -5.70 13.81
N LYS A 101 -0.81 -6.39 12.72
CA LYS A 101 0.28 -7.38 12.67
C LYS A 101 1.64 -6.75 12.94
N LEU A 102 1.93 -5.62 12.31
CA LEU A 102 3.21 -4.92 12.50
C LEU A 102 3.32 -4.40 13.94
N ARG A 103 2.27 -3.80 14.45
CA ARG A 103 2.23 -3.29 15.83
C ARG A 103 2.45 -4.38 16.86
N ALA A 104 1.84 -5.55 16.68
CA ALA A 104 2.03 -6.70 17.56
C ALA A 104 3.48 -7.18 17.64
N LYS A 105 4.26 -6.94 16.59
CA LYS A 105 5.70 -7.25 16.51
C LYS A 105 6.61 -6.08 16.89
N GLY A 106 6.05 -4.96 17.36
CA GLY A 106 6.81 -3.74 17.62
C GLY A 106 7.32 -3.01 16.39
N LYS A 107 6.73 -3.28 15.22
CA LYS A 107 7.08 -2.67 13.95
C LYS A 107 6.16 -1.47 13.66
N HIS A 108 6.58 -0.62 12.71
CA HIS A 108 5.87 0.60 12.35
C HIS A 108 5.40 0.59 10.90
N LEU A 109 4.22 1.17 10.66
CA LEU A 109 3.68 1.40 9.33
C LEU A 109 3.59 2.91 9.09
N ILE A 110 4.12 3.36 7.96
CA ILE A 110 4.02 4.74 7.50
C ILE A 110 3.32 4.75 6.14
N LEU A 111 2.34 5.64 5.99
CA LEU A 111 1.66 5.90 4.72
C LEU A 111 2.17 7.20 4.12
N SER A 112 2.62 7.16 2.88
CA SER A 112 3.14 8.31 2.17
C SER A 112 2.26 8.69 0.98
N GLY A 113 1.81 9.94 0.98
CA GLY A 113 1.12 10.57 -0.13
C GLY A 113 -0.32 10.10 -0.42
N PRO A 114 -1.16 9.79 0.59
CA PRO A 114 -2.53 9.37 0.31
C PRO A 114 -3.32 10.51 -0.35
N HIS A 115 -4.08 10.16 -1.40
CA HIS A 115 -5.02 11.10 -2.03
C HIS A 115 -6.24 11.34 -1.16
N THR A 116 -7.05 12.32 -1.55
CA THR A 116 -8.21 12.80 -0.78
C THR A 116 -9.21 11.69 -0.45
N GLN A 117 -9.57 10.84 -1.42
CA GLN A 117 -10.54 9.78 -1.20
C GLN A 117 -10.03 8.71 -0.23
N PRO A 118 -8.83 8.12 -0.43
CA PRO A 118 -8.27 7.18 0.54
C PRO A 118 -8.10 7.80 1.93
N LEU A 119 -7.62 9.02 2.01
CA LEU A 119 -7.45 9.72 3.27
C LEU A 119 -8.78 9.92 4.02
N ALA A 120 -9.81 10.37 3.33
CA ALA A 120 -11.14 10.57 3.90
C ALA A 120 -11.74 9.25 4.41
N VAL A 121 -11.62 8.16 3.66
CA VAL A 121 -12.09 6.83 4.08
C VAL A 121 -11.36 6.37 5.34
N MET A 122 -10.04 6.53 5.38
CA MET A 122 -9.24 6.17 6.55
C MET A 122 -9.54 7.04 7.76
N GLU A 123 -9.77 8.34 7.59
CA GLU A 123 -10.16 9.25 8.69
C GLU A 123 -11.54 8.89 9.24
N ASN A 124 -12.52 8.68 8.39
CA ASN A 124 -13.89 8.35 8.79
C ASN A 124 -13.95 7.00 9.55
N ALA A 125 -13.07 6.08 9.23
CA ALA A 125 -12.96 4.80 9.93
C ALA A 125 -12.13 4.87 11.23
N GLY A 126 -11.54 6.02 11.54
CA GLY A 126 -10.65 6.19 12.70
C GLY A 126 -9.27 5.56 12.52
N PHE A 127 -8.91 5.14 11.32
CA PHE A 127 -7.64 4.47 11.06
C PHE A 127 -6.45 5.43 11.15
N ILE A 128 -6.63 6.69 10.72
CA ILE A 128 -5.57 7.71 10.82
C ILE A 128 -5.17 7.95 12.28
N ASP A 129 -6.13 7.99 13.18
CA ASP A 129 -5.84 8.15 14.61
C ASP A 129 -5.16 6.90 15.20
N ARG A 130 -5.53 5.70 14.74
CA ARG A 130 -4.91 4.45 15.18
C ARG A 130 -3.47 4.29 14.72
N ILE A 131 -3.17 4.62 13.46
CA ILE A 131 -1.81 4.57 12.93
C ILE A 131 -0.94 5.71 13.48
N GLY A 132 -1.55 6.82 13.86
CA GLY A 132 -0.90 8.04 14.29
C GLY A 132 -0.75 9.04 13.14
N ARG A 133 -1.17 10.28 13.34
CA ARG A 133 -1.12 11.32 12.30
C ARG A 133 0.28 11.61 11.81
N ASP A 134 1.29 11.45 12.68
CA ASP A 134 2.70 11.64 12.33
C ASP A 134 3.23 10.53 11.39
N ASN A 135 2.53 9.41 11.28
CA ASN A 135 2.85 8.30 10.39
C ASN A 135 2.15 8.39 9.02
N VAL A 136 1.49 9.50 8.73
CA VAL A 136 0.85 9.80 7.45
C VAL A 136 1.43 11.11 6.93
N CYS A 137 2.10 11.06 5.77
CA CYS A 137 2.84 12.21 5.22
C CYS A 137 2.65 12.37 3.71
#